data_c8de287b2cd111e0e7a65eac25d77551
#
_entry.id   c8de287b2cd111e0e7a65eac25d77551
#
_cell.length_a   1.000
_cell.length_b   1.000
_cell.length_c   1.000
_cell.angle_alpha   90.00
_cell.angle_beta   90.00
_cell.angle_gamma   90.00
#
_symmetry.space_group_name_H-M   'P 1'
#
loop_
_entity.id
_entity.type
_entity.pdbx_description
1 polymer ?
#
loop_
_entity_poly.entity_id
_entity_poly.type
_entity_poly.pdbx_seq_one_letter_code
_entity_poly.pdbx_strand_id
1 'polypeptide(L)'
;MIQLVPIPFIAATVFLLIRAQFRSEQRRVYFYKPLSTLLVILVAALSFSAPNVKAGYTAGVLAGLVLSLGGDVALMFDSRKAFLIGLVLFLLAHVAYSITFALFNGFYLGDLVSGGVLLALAIVVYRYLEPGLGQIKGPVIAYIAIICFMVNRAASAFLGSAFTPAQAWLITVGAVLFWVSDLMLAINRFRRPFERHHISLAFYYGGQLLIALSPAYFG
;
A
#
# COMPACT_ATOMS: atom_id res chain seq x y z
N MET A 1 23.36 -5.47 -2.34
CA MET A 1 22.43 -4.40 -2.76
C MET A 1 21.69 -4.72 -4.08
N ILE A 2 21.54 -6.01 -4.38
CA ILE A 2 20.86 -6.47 -5.62
C ILE A 2 19.39 -6.04 -5.71
N GLN A 3 18.71 -5.87 -4.57
CA GLN A 3 17.32 -5.41 -4.46
C GLN A 3 17.09 -3.98 -5.00
N LEU A 4 18.16 -3.19 -5.23
CA LEU A 4 18.05 -1.84 -5.80
C LEU A 4 18.02 -1.86 -7.34
N VAL A 5 18.45 -2.96 -7.97
CA VAL A 5 18.53 -3.09 -9.44
C VAL A 5 17.19 -2.87 -10.14
N PRO A 6 16.03 -3.34 -9.63
CA PRO A 6 14.74 -3.10 -10.29
C PRO A 6 14.23 -1.65 -10.22
N ILE A 7 14.77 -0.80 -9.34
CA ILE A 7 14.21 0.55 -9.07
C ILE A 7 14.12 1.44 -10.32
N PRO A 8 15.16 1.58 -11.17
CA PRO A 8 15.04 2.37 -12.41
C PRO A 8 13.94 1.84 -13.35
N PHE A 9 13.78 0.53 -13.41
CA PHE A 9 12.72 -0.09 -14.24
C PHE A 9 11.33 0.18 -13.66
N ILE A 10 11.18 0.15 -12.32
CA ILE A 10 9.93 0.54 -11.64
C ILE A 10 9.61 1.99 -11.97
N ALA A 11 10.56 2.91 -11.83
CA ALA A 11 10.36 4.32 -12.15
C ALA A 11 9.91 4.51 -13.59
N ALA A 12 10.57 3.83 -14.55
CA ALA A 12 10.21 3.89 -15.96
C ALA A 12 8.80 3.33 -16.23
N THR A 13 8.49 2.14 -15.69
CA THR A 13 7.17 1.51 -15.93
C THR A 13 6.04 2.28 -15.27
N VAL A 14 6.22 2.82 -14.07
CA VAL A 14 5.24 3.68 -13.38
C VAL A 14 5.04 4.99 -14.14
N PHE A 15 6.09 5.62 -14.64
CA PHE A 15 5.98 6.81 -15.49
C PHE A 15 5.17 6.52 -16.76
N LEU A 16 5.47 5.40 -17.45
CA LEU A 16 4.74 4.99 -18.64
C LEU A 16 3.29 4.62 -18.33
N LEU A 17 3.02 4.00 -17.18
CA LEU A 17 1.68 3.71 -16.69
C LEU A 17 0.86 4.99 -16.47
N ILE A 18 1.41 5.95 -15.74
CA ILE A 18 0.75 7.23 -15.47
C ILE A 18 0.46 7.95 -16.80
N ARG A 19 1.43 7.98 -17.73
CA ARG A 19 1.25 8.55 -19.05
C ARG A 19 0.15 7.84 -19.86
N ALA A 20 0.11 6.51 -19.80
CA ALA A 20 -0.93 5.71 -20.47
C ALA A 20 -2.33 6.00 -19.90
N GLN A 21 -2.43 6.18 -18.58
CA GLN A 21 -3.68 6.56 -17.92
C GLN A 21 -4.16 7.95 -18.38
N PHE A 22 -3.27 8.95 -18.41
CA PHE A 22 -3.62 10.30 -18.90
C PHE A 22 -4.05 10.32 -20.37
N ARG A 23 -3.58 9.35 -21.18
CA ARG A 23 -3.93 9.22 -22.59
C ARG A 23 -5.08 8.24 -22.85
N SER A 24 -5.65 7.65 -21.79
CA SER A 24 -6.70 6.62 -21.88
C SER A 24 -6.29 5.41 -22.75
N GLU A 25 -4.98 5.09 -22.80
CA GLU A 25 -4.42 3.99 -23.58
C GLU A 25 -4.56 2.66 -22.81
N GLN A 26 -5.76 2.11 -22.76
CA GLN A 26 -6.12 0.96 -21.88
C GLN A 26 -5.22 -0.29 -22.12
N ARG A 27 -4.81 -0.57 -23.35
CA ARG A 27 -3.91 -1.72 -23.65
C ARG A 27 -2.56 -1.58 -22.94
N ARG A 28 -2.03 -0.36 -22.85
CA ARG A 28 -0.77 -0.08 -22.17
C ARG A 28 -0.92 -0.16 -20.66
N VAL A 29 -2.06 0.28 -20.13
CA VAL A 29 -2.39 0.14 -18.71
C VAL A 29 -2.41 -1.33 -18.32
N TYR A 30 -3.05 -2.20 -19.09
CA TYR A 30 -3.09 -3.64 -18.84
C TYR A 30 -1.70 -4.30 -18.82
N PHE A 31 -0.73 -3.72 -19.49
CA PHE A 31 0.65 -4.20 -19.48
C PHE A 31 1.48 -3.59 -18.36
N TYR A 32 1.52 -2.25 -18.27
CA TYR A 32 2.42 -1.58 -17.33
C TYR A 32 2.00 -1.72 -15.86
N LYS A 33 0.70 -1.81 -15.55
CA LYS A 33 0.24 -1.89 -14.17
C LYS A 33 0.70 -3.18 -13.48
N PRO A 34 0.42 -4.39 -14.01
CA PRO A 34 0.93 -5.63 -13.42
C PRO A 34 2.46 -5.70 -13.45
N LEU A 35 3.09 -5.24 -14.53
CA LEU A 35 4.55 -5.24 -14.66
C LEU A 35 5.21 -4.42 -13.55
N SER A 36 4.70 -3.22 -13.26
CA SER A 36 5.22 -2.39 -12.18
C SER A 36 5.11 -3.07 -10.82
N THR A 37 3.97 -3.72 -10.53
CA THR A 37 3.76 -4.43 -9.26
C THR A 37 4.65 -5.68 -9.18
N LEU A 38 4.85 -6.42 -10.28
CA LEU A 38 5.77 -7.56 -10.34
C LEU A 38 7.22 -7.13 -10.09
N LEU A 39 7.65 -5.99 -10.61
CA LEU A 39 8.99 -5.44 -10.32
C LEU A 39 9.14 -5.06 -8.85
N VAL A 40 8.10 -4.52 -8.21
CA VAL A 40 8.11 -4.26 -6.76
C VAL A 40 8.17 -5.57 -5.95
N ILE A 41 7.42 -6.60 -6.35
CA ILE A 41 7.51 -7.95 -5.77
C ILE A 41 8.95 -8.49 -5.89
N LEU A 42 9.58 -8.30 -7.05
CA LEU A 42 10.98 -8.71 -7.27
C LEU A 42 11.95 -8.03 -6.31
N VAL A 43 11.75 -6.73 -5.98
CA VAL A 43 12.56 -6.03 -4.96
C VAL A 43 12.48 -6.74 -3.61
N ALA A 44 11.28 -7.08 -3.14
CA ALA A 44 11.09 -7.79 -1.89
C ALA A 44 11.67 -9.22 -1.94
N ALA A 45 11.51 -9.93 -3.06
CA ALA A 45 12.06 -11.26 -3.24
C ALA A 45 13.61 -11.25 -3.25
N LEU A 46 14.22 -10.28 -3.90
CA LEU A 46 15.69 -10.13 -3.89
C LEU A 46 16.25 -9.79 -2.50
N SER A 47 15.41 -9.29 -1.58
CA SER A 47 15.82 -9.04 -0.20
C SER A 47 16.13 -10.32 0.59
N PHE A 48 15.70 -11.52 0.13
CA PHE A 48 16.15 -12.79 0.72
C PHE A 48 17.68 -13.01 0.64
N SER A 49 18.35 -12.33 -0.26
CA SER A 49 19.83 -12.37 -0.35
C SER A 49 20.54 -11.34 0.53
N ALA A 50 19.78 -10.51 1.27
CA ALA A 50 20.38 -9.53 2.16
C ALA A 50 20.94 -10.19 3.44
N PRO A 51 22.04 -9.67 4.02
CA PRO A 51 22.49 -10.12 5.33
C PRO A 51 21.42 -9.81 6.39
N ASN A 52 21.30 -10.67 7.41
CA ASN A 52 20.37 -10.52 8.52
C ASN A 52 18.88 -10.51 8.14
N VAL A 53 18.51 -10.95 6.92
CA VAL A 53 17.12 -11.03 6.50
C VAL A 53 16.28 -11.90 7.45
N LYS A 54 15.11 -11.41 7.83
CA LYS A 54 14.12 -12.20 8.56
C LYS A 54 13.13 -12.80 7.57
N ALA A 55 13.28 -14.08 7.22
CA ALA A 55 12.48 -14.75 6.19
C ALA A 55 10.97 -14.62 6.42
N GLY A 56 10.49 -14.76 7.68
CA GLY A 56 9.08 -14.59 8.01
C GLY A 56 8.56 -13.17 7.73
N TYR A 57 9.35 -12.14 8.02
CA TYR A 57 9.01 -10.76 7.69
C TYR A 57 8.92 -10.55 6.17
N THR A 58 9.92 -11.00 5.44
CA THR A 58 9.97 -10.91 3.98
C THR A 58 8.79 -11.64 3.34
N ALA A 59 8.45 -12.84 3.85
CA ALA A 59 7.29 -13.59 3.36
C ALA A 59 5.97 -12.85 3.62
N GLY A 60 5.81 -12.21 4.79
CA GLY A 60 4.64 -11.40 5.10
C GLY A 60 4.50 -10.18 4.20
N VAL A 61 5.62 -9.47 3.92
CA VAL A 61 5.66 -8.37 2.94
C VAL A 61 5.29 -8.87 1.55
N LEU A 62 5.85 -9.98 1.09
CA LEU A 62 5.53 -10.58 -0.21
C LEU A 62 4.05 -10.99 -0.30
N ALA A 63 3.46 -11.55 0.76
CA ALA A 63 2.04 -11.87 0.78
C ALA A 63 1.17 -10.63 0.55
N GLY A 64 1.48 -9.52 1.21
CA GLY A 64 0.79 -8.24 0.98
C GLY A 64 0.95 -7.73 -0.45
N LEU A 65 2.17 -7.81 -1.02
CA LEU A 65 2.44 -7.39 -2.40
C LEU A 65 1.72 -8.27 -3.44
N VAL A 66 1.64 -9.57 -3.24
CA VAL A 66 0.92 -10.50 -4.13
C VAL A 66 -0.58 -10.24 -4.10
N LEU A 67 -1.15 -10.00 -2.91
CA LEU A 67 -2.55 -9.59 -2.77
C LEU A 67 -2.81 -8.25 -3.46
N SER A 68 -1.88 -7.29 -3.35
CA SER A 68 -1.96 -6.01 -4.05
C SER A 68 -1.91 -6.17 -5.57
N LEU A 69 -1.10 -7.10 -6.10
CA LEU A 69 -1.09 -7.44 -7.53
C LEU A 69 -2.47 -7.92 -7.99
N GLY A 70 -3.11 -8.79 -7.21
CA GLY A 70 -4.47 -9.22 -7.49
C GLY A 70 -5.47 -8.06 -7.48
N GLY A 71 -5.34 -7.14 -6.53
CA GLY A 71 -6.12 -5.90 -6.46
C GLY A 71 -5.90 -5.00 -7.67
N ASP A 72 -4.64 -4.83 -8.09
CA ASP A 72 -4.27 -4.07 -9.28
C ASP A 72 -4.92 -4.62 -10.54
N VAL A 73 -4.86 -5.94 -10.73
CA VAL A 73 -5.49 -6.62 -11.87
C VAL A 73 -7.01 -6.47 -11.83
N ALA A 74 -7.64 -6.65 -10.66
CA ALA A 74 -9.07 -6.50 -10.51
C ALA A 74 -9.55 -5.07 -10.86
N LEU A 75 -8.83 -4.05 -10.41
CA LEU A 75 -9.18 -2.64 -10.66
C LEU A 75 -8.91 -2.18 -12.11
N MET A 76 -8.34 -3.02 -12.96
CA MET A 76 -8.23 -2.71 -14.40
C MET A 76 -9.57 -2.89 -15.15
N PHE A 77 -10.51 -3.64 -14.57
CA PHE A 77 -11.81 -3.91 -15.18
C PHE A 77 -12.87 -2.94 -14.66
N ASP A 78 -13.60 -2.30 -15.57
CA ASP A 78 -14.66 -1.36 -15.21
C ASP A 78 -15.97 -2.10 -14.93
N SER A 79 -16.05 -2.73 -13.75
CA SER A 79 -17.29 -3.33 -13.26
C SER A 79 -17.38 -3.21 -11.73
N ARG A 80 -18.62 -3.15 -11.21
CA ARG A 80 -18.87 -3.13 -9.76
C ARG A 80 -18.27 -4.35 -9.06
N LYS A 81 -18.37 -5.54 -9.69
CA LYS A 81 -17.81 -6.78 -9.15
C LYS A 81 -16.29 -6.75 -9.09
N ALA A 82 -15.63 -6.30 -10.15
CA ALA A 82 -14.18 -6.17 -10.19
C ALA A 82 -13.68 -5.17 -9.16
N PHE A 83 -14.37 -4.04 -9.01
CA PHE A 83 -14.06 -3.06 -7.96
C PHE A 83 -14.14 -3.67 -6.56
N LEU A 84 -15.20 -4.42 -6.24
CA LEU A 84 -15.34 -5.07 -4.93
C LEU A 84 -14.26 -6.14 -4.69
N ILE A 85 -13.90 -6.92 -5.71
CA ILE A 85 -12.79 -7.87 -5.63
C ILE A 85 -11.48 -7.13 -5.33
N GLY A 86 -11.20 -6.05 -6.05
CA GLY A 86 -10.02 -5.22 -5.82
C GLY A 86 -9.97 -4.65 -4.40
N LEU A 87 -11.11 -4.12 -3.92
CA LEU A 87 -11.25 -3.60 -2.55
C LEU A 87 -10.92 -4.67 -1.50
N VAL A 88 -11.45 -5.89 -1.66
CA VAL A 88 -11.19 -7.01 -0.74
C VAL A 88 -9.71 -7.43 -0.80
N LEU A 89 -9.12 -7.53 -1.99
CA LEU A 89 -7.72 -7.94 -2.13
C LEU A 89 -6.77 -6.92 -1.51
N PHE A 90 -7.00 -5.62 -1.70
CA PHE A 90 -6.22 -4.58 -1.02
C PHE A 90 -6.46 -4.56 0.49
N LEU A 91 -7.69 -4.78 0.96
CA LEU A 91 -7.97 -4.95 2.39
C LEU A 91 -7.14 -6.09 2.97
N LEU A 92 -7.11 -7.24 2.30
CA LEU A 92 -6.30 -8.39 2.74
C LEU A 92 -4.79 -8.11 2.67
N ALA A 93 -4.33 -7.30 1.69
CA ALA A 93 -2.94 -6.84 1.65
C ALA A 93 -2.60 -5.99 2.89
N HIS A 94 -3.47 -5.04 3.28
CA HIS A 94 -3.28 -4.25 4.49
C HIS A 94 -3.31 -5.11 5.76
N VAL A 95 -4.16 -6.14 5.82
CA VAL A 95 -4.15 -7.13 6.91
C VAL A 95 -2.81 -7.85 6.98
N ALA A 96 -2.28 -8.33 5.83
CA ALA A 96 -0.99 -9.02 5.78
C ALA A 96 0.15 -8.12 6.26
N TYR A 97 0.21 -6.86 5.81
CA TYR A 97 1.20 -5.89 6.30
C TYR A 97 1.03 -5.60 7.80
N SER A 98 -0.20 -5.39 8.27
CA SER A 98 -0.48 -5.12 9.68
C SER A 98 -0.02 -6.25 10.59
N ILE A 99 -0.33 -7.48 10.21
CA ILE A 99 0.12 -8.69 10.95
C ILE A 99 1.65 -8.76 10.93
N THR A 100 2.27 -8.56 9.77
CA THR A 100 3.72 -8.61 9.63
C THR A 100 4.38 -7.58 10.55
N PHE A 101 3.95 -6.32 10.50
CA PHE A 101 4.52 -5.26 11.33
C PHE A 101 4.29 -5.53 12.83
N ALA A 102 3.09 -6.00 13.23
CA ALA A 102 2.78 -6.30 14.61
C ALA A 102 3.58 -7.50 15.18
N LEU A 103 3.75 -8.57 14.40
CA LEU A 103 4.49 -9.75 14.84
C LEU A 103 5.98 -9.48 15.06
N PHE A 104 6.56 -8.54 14.31
CA PHE A 104 7.99 -8.25 14.36
C PHE A 104 8.34 -7.07 15.27
N ASN A 105 7.38 -6.19 15.61
CA ASN A 105 7.64 -5.01 16.45
C ASN A 105 6.95 -5.05 17.83
N GLY A 106 5.84 -5.78 17.98
CA GLY A 106 5.04 -5.77 19.21
C GLY A 106 4.13 -4.54 19.32
N PHE A 107 3.65 -4.26 20.56
CA PHE A 107 2.74 -3.17 20.89
C PHE A 107 3.32 -2.31 22.01
N TYR A 108 3.15 -0.99 21.88
CA TYR A 108 3.69 0.01 22.80
C TYR A 108 2.59 0.97 23.23
N LEU A 109 2.74 1.58 24.41
CA LEU A 109 1.78 2.57 24.92
C LEU A 109 1.65 3.78 23.96
N GLY A 110 2.74 4.16 23.30
CA GLY A 110 2.74 5.24 22.30
C GLY A 110 1.84 4.96 21.07
N ASP A 111 1.50 3.68 20.80
CA ASP A 111 0.56 3.31 19.74
C ASP A 111 -0.86 3.86 19.98
N LEU A 112 -1.22 4.13 21.24
CA LEU A 112 -2.50 4.72 21.58
C LEU A 112 -2.60 6.17 21.09
N VAL A 113 -1.48 6.91 21.10
CA VAL A 113 -1.44 8.29 20.61
C VAL A 113 -1.62 8.32 19.09
N SER A 114 -0.80 7.57 18.36
CA SER A 114 -0.93 7.47 16.88
C SER A 114 -2.27 6.86 16.47
N GLY A 115 -2.77 5.87 17.22
CA GLY A 115 -4.08 5.27 17.02
C GLY A 115 -5.22 6.26 17.21
N GLY A 116 -5.17 7.11 18.23
CA GLY A 116 -6.14 8.18 18.46
C GLY A 116 -6.18 9.20 17.32
N VAL A 117 -5.01 9.63 16.84
CA VAL A 117 -4.92 10.53 15.67
C VAL A 117 -5.49 9.89 14.43
N LEU A 118 -5.11 8.64 14.15
CA LEU A 118 -5.59 7.91 12.98
C LEU A 118 -7.10 7.62 13.05
N LEU A 119 -7.64 7.36 14.24
CA LEU A 119 -9.08 7.19 14.44
C LEU A 119 -9.84 8.49 14.13
N ALA A 120 -9.34 9.63 14.61
CA ALA A 120 -9.93 10.93 14.29
C ALA A 120 -9.91 11.18 12.77
N LEU A 121 -8.79 10.93 12.11
CA LEU A 121 -8.68 11.03 10.65
C LEU A 121 -9.63 10.05 9.93
N ALA A 122 -9.75 8.81 10.40
CA ALA A 122 -10.67 7.81 9.87
C ALA A 122 -12.12 8.28 9.91
N ILE A 123 -12.54 8.89 11.04
CA ILE A 123 -13.89 9.45 11.20
C ILE A 123 -14.10 10.60 10.21
N VAL A 124 -13.15 11.51 10.06
CA VAL A 124 -13.24 12.64 9.13
C VAL A 124 -13.35 12.12 7.68
N VAL A 125 -12.48 11.20 7.29
CA VAL A 125 -12.49 10.59 5.94
C VAL A 125 -13.82 9.87 5.69
N TYR A 126 -14.29 9.05 6.63
CA TYR A 126 -15.56 8.35 6.48
C TYR A 126 -16.73 9.33 6.31
N ARG A 127 -16.84 10.34 7.18
CA ARG A 127 -17.90 11.35 7.10
C ARG A 127 -17.88 12.09 5.77
N TYR A 128 -16.68 12.38 5.26
CA TYR A 128 -16.54 13.00 3.95
C TYR A 128 -16.99 12.09 2.80
N LEU A 129 -16.68 10.79 2.86
CA LEU A 129 -17.02 9.83 1.79
C LEU A 129 -18.45 9.31 1.87
N GLU A 130 -19.06 9.28 3.07
CA GLU A 130 -20.34 8.64 3.36
C GLU A 130 -21.47 8.94 2.38
N PRO A 131 -21.70 10.19 1.93
CA PRO A 131 -22.81 10.47 1.01
C PRO A 131 -22.71 9.78 -0.35
N GLY A 132 -21.50 9.38 -0.78
CA GLY A 132 -21.25 8.70 -2.06
C GLY A 132 -21.18 7.18 -1.98
N LEU A 133 -21.20 6.58 -0.77
CA LEU A 133 -20.90 5.15 -0.58
C LEU A 133 -22.08 4.22 -0.90
N GLY A 134 -23.33 4.69 -0.83
CA GLY A 134 -24.50 3.84 -1.06
C GLY A 134 -24.51 2.56 -0.21
N GLN A 135 -24.59 1.41 -0.85
CA GLN A 135 -24.69 0.09 -0.19
C GLN A 135 -23.34 -0.47 0.31
N ILE A 136 -22.21 0.15 -0.03
CA ILE A 136 -20.87 -0.35 0.32
C ILE A 136 -20.27 0.32 1.56
N LYS A 137 -21.08 0.97 2.39
CA LYS A 137 -20.65 1.63 3.64
C LYS A 137 -19.86 0.69 4.54
N GLY A 138 -20.37 -0.53 4.79
CA GLY A 138 -19.72 -1.53 5.64
C GLY A 138 -18.32 -1.92 5.14
N PRO A 139 -18.17 -2.39 3.90
CA PRO A 139 -16.86 -2.67 3.31
C PRO A 139 -15.88 -1.50 3.37
N VAL A 140 -16.33 -0.26 3.15
CA VAL A 140 -15.44 0.92 3.20
C VAL A 140 -15.04 1.26 4.64
N ILE A 141 -15.92 1.09 5.63
CA ILE A 141 -15.55 1.26 7.06
C ILE A 141 -14.46 0.25 7.43
N ALA A 142 -14.64 -1.03 7.08
CA ALA A 142 -13.64 -2.06 7.34
C ALA A 142 -12.30 -1.73 6.67
N TYR A 143 -12.34 -1.22 5.44
CA TYR A 143 -11.15 -0.82 4.70
C TYR A 143 -10.41 0.36 5.39
N ILE A 144 -11.14 1.42 5.76
CA ILE A 144 -10.57 2.58 6.46
C ILE A 144 -9.95 2.14 7.79
N ALA A 145 -10.63 1.27 8.54
CA ALA A 145 -10.13 0.78 9.82
C ALA A 145 -8.82 0.01 9.66
N ILE A 146 -8.74 -0.90 8.69
CA ILE A 146 -7.56 -1.76 8.54
C ILE A 146 -6.36 -0.99 7.97
N ILE A 147 -6.55 -0.05 7.04
CA ILE A 147 -5.44 0.76 6.52
C ILE A 147 -4.91 1.72 7.60
N CYS A 148 -5.77 2.32 8.42
CA CYS A 148 -5.34 3.12 9.57
C CYS A 148 -4.59 2.26 10.59
N PHE A 149 -5.03 1.03 10.83
CA PHE A 149 -4.32 0.09 11.70
C PHE A 149 -2.94 -0.28 11.11
N MET A 150 -2.83 -0.50 9.81
CA MET A 150 -1.54 -0.73 9.13
C MET A 150 -0.59 0.46 9.33
N VAL A 151 -1.07 1.70 9.14
CA VAL A 151 -0.26 2.91 9.35
C VAL A 151 0.16 3.04 10.81
N ASN A 152 -0.73 2.74 11.76
CA ASN A 152 -0.41 2.70 13.20
C ASN A 152 0.71 1.68 13.49
N ARG A 153 0.62 0.45 12.96
CA ARG A 153 1.65 -0.58 13.15
C ARG A 153 2.98 -0.20 12.50
N ALA A 154 2.94 0.48 11.35
CA ALA A 154 4.14 0.99 10.70
C ALA A 154 4.81 2.10 11.54
N ALA A 155 4.03 3.07 12.05
CA ALA A 155 4.53 4.15 12.90
C ALA A 155 5.10 3.61 14.23
N SER A 156 4.54 2.53 14.76
CA SER A 156 5.02 1.83 15.95
C SER A 156 6.48 1.36 15.84
N ALA A 157 7.00 1.21 14.62
CA ALA A 157 8.39 0.82 14.38
C ALA A 157 9.42 1.80 14.98
N PHE A 158 9.03 3.04 15.22
CA PHE A 158 9.87 4.02 15.91
C PHE A 158 9.89 3.88 17.44
N LEU A 159 8.97 3.09 18.00
CA LEU A 159 8.82 2.96 19.46
C LEU A 159 9.59 1.79 20.03
N GLY A 160 9.96 0.82 19.17
CA GLY A 160 10.67 -0.38 19.57
C GLY A 160 12.11 -0.41 19.07
N SER A 161 12.83 -1.46 19.48
CA SER A 161 14.20 -1.75 19.04
C SER A 161 14.28 -2.86 18.00
N ALA A 162 13.12 -3.40 17.57
CA ALA A 162 13.08 -4.54 16.64
C ALA A 162 13.42 -4.18 15.21
N PHE A 163 13.20 -2.92 14.84
CA PHE A 163 13.51 -2.37 13.53
C PHE A 163 14.64 -1.34 13.60
N THR A 164 15.47 -1.32 12.57
CA THR A 164 16.45 -0.24 12.41
C THR A 164 15.74 1.08 12.09
N PRO A 165 16.37 2.24 12.35
CA PRO A 165 15.78 3.53 11.96
C PRO A 165 15.45 3.61 10.46
N ALA A 166 16.28 3.03 9.60
CA ALA A 166 16.02 2.97 8.16
C ALA A 166 14.74 2.19 7.85
N GLN A 167 14.55 1.02 8.47
CA GLN A 167 13.31 0.24 8.31
C GLN A 167 12.09 1.00 8.81
N ALA A 168 12.18 1.61 10.00
CA ALA A 168 11.08 2.38 10.57
C ALA A 168 10.63 3.50 9.60
N TRP A 169 11.56 4.21 8.99
CA TRP A 169 11.25 5.20 7.96
C TRP A 169 10.65 4.57 6.71
N LEU A 170 11.23 3.49 6.18
CA LEU A 170 10.74 2.82 4.97
C LEU A 170 9.30 2.35 5.12
N ILE A 171 8.98 1.63 6.21
CA ILE A 171 7.63 1.11 6.40
C ILE A 171 6.62 2.20 6.73
N THR A 172 6.98 3.21 7.53
CA THR A 172 6.05 4.27 7.93
C THR A 172 5.73 5.19 6.76
N VAL A 173 6.76 5.70 6.06
CA VAL A 173 6.54 6.54 4.88
C VAL A 173 5.83 5.73 3.79
N GLY A 174 6.21 4.46 3.60
CA GLY A 174 5.56 3.57 2.66
C GLY A 174 4.07 3.38 2.96
N ALA A 175 3.71 3.12 4.21
CA ALA A 175 2.33 2.96 4.64
C ALA A 175 1.51 4.26 4.49
N VAL A 176 2.10 5.41 4.82
CA VAL A 176 1.44 6.72 4.65
C VAL A 176 1.20 7.04 3.17
N LEU A 177 2.19 6.80 2.29
CA LEU A 177 2.02 7.01 0.86
C LEU A 177 0.92 6.11 0.29
N PHE A 178 0.86 4.85 0.72
CA PHE A 178 -0.20 3.94 0.32
C PHE A 178 -1.58 4.48 0.78
N TRP A 179 -1.70 4.88 2.05
CA TRP A 179 -2.93 5.46 2.58
C TRP A 179 -3.38 6.71 1.82
N VAL A 180 -2.44 7.61 1.47
CA VAL A 180 -2.73 8.81 0.65
C VAL A 180 -3.23 8.42 -0.73
N SER A 181 -2.61 7.42 -1.38
CA SER A 181 -3.06 6.91 -2.67
C SER A 181 -4.50 6.40 -2.62
N ASP A 182 -4.83 5.61 -1.59
CA ASP A 182 -6.16 5.04 -1.44
C ASP A 182 -7.21 6.10 -1.11
N LEU A 183 -6.84 7.10 -0.31
CA LEU A 183 -7.69 8.26 -0.07
C LEU A 183 -8.01 9.02 -1.36
N MET A 184 -7.00 9.25 -2.21
CA MET A 184 -7.20 9.88 -3.53
C MET A 184 -8.13 9.05 -4.42
N LEU A 185 -7.95 7.71 -4.44
CA LEU A 185 -8.81 6.80 -5.18
C LEU A 185 -10.25 6.84 -4.66
N ALA A 186 -10.44 6.82 -3.33
CA ALA A 186 -11.75 6.88 -2.70
C ALA A 186 -12.47 8.20 -2.96
N ILE A 187 -11.77 9.33 -2.85
CA ILE A 187 -12.33 10.65 -3.17
C ILE A 187 -12.78 10.73 -4.63
N ASN A 188 -11.91 10.28 -5.55
CA ASN A 188 -12.22 10.25 -6.97
C ASN A 188 -13.44 9.37 -7.29
N ARG A 189 -13.57 8.22 -6.59
CA ARG A 189 -14.65 7.25 -6.85
C ARG A 189 -15.98 7.63 -6.23
N PHE A 190 -15.98 8.17 -5.00
CA PHE A 190 -17.18 8.30 -4.19
C PHE A 190 -17.66 9.73 -3.97
N ARG A 191 -16.82 10.72 -4.23
CA ARG A 191 -17.18 12.12 -3.95
C ARG A 191 -17.06 13.03 -5.14
N ARG A 192 -15.87 13.11 -5.71
CA ARG A 192 -15.53 14.16 -6.67
C ARG A 192 -14.47 13.65 -7.64
N PRO A 193 -14.86 13.24 -8.84
CA PRO A 193 -13.90 12.94 -9.89
C PRO A 193 -12.98 14.15 -10.13
N PHE A 194 -11.68 13.91 -10.23
CA PHE A 194 -10.71 14.96 -10.57
C PHE A 194 -9.70 14.44 -11.60
N GLU A 195 -9.33 15.33 -12.53
CA GLU A 195 -8.54 14.96 -13.72
C GLU A 195 -7.17 14.35 -13.39
N ARG A 196 -6.54 14.78 -12.29
CA ARG A 196 -5.20 14.35 -11.92
C ARG A 196 -5.17 13.17 -10.92
N HIS A 197 -6.28 12.45 -10.78
CA HIS A 197 -6.34 11.31 -9.86
C HIS A 197 -5.30 10.23 -10.17
N HIS A 198 -4.81 10.13 -11.41
CA HIS A 198 -3.77 9.18 -11.81
C HIS A 198 -2.41 9.41 -11.11
N ILE A 199 -2.18 10.58 -10.52
CA ILE A 199 -1.00 10.85 -9.68
C ILE A 199 -1.01 9.95 -8.43
N SER A 200 -2.18 9.46 -7.98
CA SER A 200 -2.28 8.48 -6.90
C SER A 200 -1.42 7.24 -7.14
N LEU A 201 -1.18 6.86 -8.41
CA LEU A 201 -0.30 5.76 -8.76
C LEU A 201 1.16 6.00 -8.34
N ALA A 202 1.64 7.24 -8.38
CA ALA A 202 2.99 7.56 -7.90
C ALA A 202 3.10 7.34 -6.37
N PHE A 203 2.07 7.75 -5.61
CA PHE A 203 2.00 7.49 -4.17
C PHE A 203 1.89 5.99 -3.87
N TYR A 204 1.05 5.28 -4.62
CA TYR A 204 0.87 3.84 -4.49
C TYR A 204 2.17 3.07 -4.70
N TYR A 205 2.80 3.24 -5.87
CA TYR A 205 4.04 2.53 -6.18
C TYR A 205 5.23 2.99 -5.33
N GLY A 206 5.29 4.28 -4.97
CA GLY A 206 6.25 4.79 -4.00
C GLY A 206 6.10 4.11 -2.64
N GLY A 207 4.87 4.02 -2.14
CA GLY A 207 4.56 3.33 -0.89
C GLY A 207 4.91 1.85 -0.91
N GLN A 208 4.46 1.14 -1.96
CA GLN A 208 4.75 -0.29 -2.13
C GLN A 208 6.26 -0.57 -2.26
N LEU A 209 7.00 0.28 -2.99
CA LEU A 209 8.45 0.13 -3.14
C LEU A 209 9.17 0.30 -1.80
N LEU A 210 8.79 1.30 -0.99
CA LEU A 210 9.41 1.52 0.33
C LEU A 210 9.14 0.33 1.26
N ILE A 211 7.91 -0.19 1.29
CA ILE A 211 7.58 -1.39 2.06
C ILE A 211 8.38 -2.60 1.54
N ALA A 212 8.50 -2.76 0.21
CA ALA A 212 9.23 -3.86 -0.42
C ALA A 212 10.74 -3.83 -0.16
N LEU A 213 11.32 -2.64 0.07
CA LEU A 213 12.72 -2.48 0.42
C LEU A 213 13.01 -2.81 1.89
N SER A 214 12.02 -2.67 2.77
CA SER A 214 12.24 -2.79 4.23
C SER A 214 12.86 -4.12 4.68
N PRO A 215 12.59 -5.30 4.06
CA PRO A 215 13.21 -6.55 4.47
C PRO A 215 14.73 -6.59 4.37
N ALA A 216 15.32 -5.77 3.49
CA ALA A 216 16.76 -5.74 3.26
C ALA A 216 17.56 -4.93 4.31
N TYR A 217 16.88 -4.27 5.25
CA TYR A 217 17.51 -3.33 6.20
C TYR A 217 17.45 -3.78 7.66
N PHE A 218 17.27 -5.08 7.92
CA PHE A 218 17.47 -5.63 9.26
C PHE A 218 18.95 -5.50 9.67
N GLY A 219 19.19 -5.03 10.89
CA GLY A 219 20.50 -4.89 11.50
C GLY A 219 21.01 -6.19 12.12
#